data_1e4541a3e9cf3bef39321521a7635795
#
_entry.id   1e4541a3e9cf3bef39321521a7635795
#
_cell.length_a   1.000
_cell.length_b   1.000
_cell.length_c   1.000
_cell.angle_alpha   90.00
_cell.angle_beta   90.00
_cell.angle_gamma   90.00
#
_symmetry.space_group_name_H-M   'P 1'
#
loop_
_entity.id
_entity.type
_entity.pdbx_description
1 polymer ?
#
loop_
_entity_poly.entity_id
_entity_poly.type
_entity_poly.pdbx_seq_one_letter_code
_entity_poly.pdbx_strand_id
1 'polypeptide(L)'
;MSIAIGTYLKLIRGLNQPTGYQFQNFHVGESRSFNGDSFMYAAFGFSGGTLDLQAGNVSASLVFGVNELDLVVFKRAADERWIARVETVWLDPDTLNETGTFSRELYAITGFEHDTSRLSVRLGNPLDAVSQNAPRRVLTQALVGNLPSTGNINLS
;
A
#
# COMPACT_ATOMS: atom_id res chain seq x y z
N MET A 1 -25.72 -17.08 -8.52
CA MET A 1 -24.72 -17.23 -7.45
C MET A 1 -24.25 -15.83 -7.08
N SER A 2 -24.56 -15.37 -5.89
CA SER A 2 -24.06 -14.09 -5.39
C SER A 2 -22.68 -14.30 -4.76
N ILE A 3 -21.75 -13.39 -5.04
CA ILE A 3 -20.40 -13.42 -4.49
C ILE A 3 -20.26 -12.19 -3.60
N ALA A 4 -19.80 -12.39 -2.37
CA ALA A 4 -19.43 -11.32 -1.47
C ALA A 4 -17.89 -11.18 -1.47
N ILE A 5 -17.43 -9.97 -1.23
CA ILE A 5 -16.01 -9.64 -1.20
C ILE A 5 -15.69 -8.96 0.13
N GLY A 6 -14.64 -9.45 0.79
CA GLY A 6 -14.09 -8.84 1.99
C GLY A 6 -12.66 -8.36 1.76
N THR A 7 -12.23 -7.43 2.59
CA THR A 7 -10.87 -6.89 2.51
C THR A 7 -10.20 -6.93 3.88
N TYR A 8 -9.01 -7.49 3.92
CA TYR A 8 -8.09 -7.42 5.04
C TYR A 8 -7.00 -6.39 4.77
N LEU A 9 -6.76 -5.53 5.73
CA LEU A 9 -5.72 -4.50 5.68
C LEU A 9 -4.73 -4.72 6.83
N LYS A 10 -3.45 -4.86 6.48
CA LYS A 10 -2.36 -4.95 7.45
C LYS A 10 -1.39 -3.80 7.24
N LEU A 11 -1.21 -2.98 8.27
CA LEU A 11 -0.25 -1.89 8.28
C LEU A 11 1.07 -2.38 8.88
N ILE A 12 2.16 -2.25 8.12
CA ILE A 12 3.49 -2.75 8.47
C ILE A 12 4.42 -1.55 8.60
N ARG A 13 5.06 -1.41 9.74
CA ARG A 13 5.96 -0.29 10.05
C ARG A 13 7.30 -0.36 9.34
N GLY A 14 7.71 -1.55 8.89
CA GLY A 14 8.98 -1.80 8.23
C GLY A 14 9.31 -3.29 8.23
N LEU A 15 10.31 -3.66 7.46
CA LEU A 15 10.67 -5.08 7.23
C LEU A 15 11.02 -5.87 8.50
N ASN A 16 11.53 -5.21 9.54
CA ASN A 16 11.96 -5.81 10.80
C ASN A 16 11.19 -5.28 12.01
N GLN A 17 10.08 -4.61 11.80
CA GLN A 17 9.26 -4.01 12.86
C GLN A 17 7.98 -4.84 13.06
N PRO A 18 7.45 -4.89 14.28
CA PRO A 18 6.17 -5.56 14.51
C PRO A 18 5.06 -4.89 13.69
N THR A 19 4.10 -5.69 13.26
CA THR A 19 2.89 -5.21 12.59
C THR A 19 2.21 -4.14 13.44
N GLY A 20 1.86 -3.02 12.81
CA GLY A 20 1.21 -1.94 13.53
C GLY A 20 -0.25 -2.21 13.81
N TYR A 21 -1.05 -2.31 12.75
CA TYR A 21 -2.50 -2.45 12.84
C TYR A 21 -3.02 -3.42 11.79
N GLN A 22 -4.13 -4.08 12.12
CA GLN A 22 -4.77 -5.09 11.27
C GLN A 22 -6.28 -4.88 11.30
N PHE A 23 -6.86 -4.62 10.13
CA PHE A 23 -8.28 -4.31 9.97
C PHE A 23 -8.95 -5.22 8.95
N GLN A 24 -10.24 -5.47 9.16
CA GLN A 24 -11.13 -6.10 8.19
C GLN A 24 -12.42 -5.29 8.06
N ASN A 25 -13.08 -5.33 6.92
CA ASN A 25 -14.21 -4.46 6.62
C ASN A 25 -15.58 -5.17 6.48
N PHE A 26 -15.65 -6.46 6.78
CA PHE A 26 -16.86 -7.24 6.49
C PHE A 26 -17.52 -7.88 7.72
N HIS A 27 -16.78 -8.10 8.79
CA HIS A 27 -17.31 -8.73 10.00
C HIS A 27 -17.49 -7.68 11.11
N VAL A 28 -18.68 -7.05 11.13
CA VAL A 28 -18.99 -5.91 11.99
C VAL A 28 -18.90 -6.28 13.48
N GLY A 29 -18.15 -5.49 14.23
CA GLY A 29 -18.05 -5.60 15.68
C GLY A 29 -17.24 -6.79 16.22
N GLU A 30 -16.63 -7.58 15.35
CA GLU A 30 -15.86 -8.76 15.72
C GLU A 30 -14.42 -8.71 15.22
N SER A 31 -13.54 -9.44 15.90
CA SER A 31 -12.20 -9.72 15.39
C SER A 31 -12.21 -11.00 14.58
N ARG A 32 -11.46 -11.03 13.49
CA ARG A 32 -11.36 -12.17 12.61
C ARG A 32 -9.93 -12.66 12.54
N SER A 33 -9.72 -13.96 12.68
CA SER A 33 -8.41 -14.58 12.47
C SER A 33 -8.24 -14.96 11.01
N PHE A 34 -7.15 -14.50 10.40
CA PHE A 34 -6.80 -14.80 9.01
C PHE A 34 -5.28 -14.97 8.88
N ASN A 35 -4.82 -16.08 8.32
CA ASN A 35 -3.41 -16.42 8.16
C ASN A 35 -2.56 -16.29 9.45
N GLY A 36 -3.15 -16.60 10.62
CA GLY A 36 -2.48 -16.52 11.91
C GLY A 36 -2.48 -15.15 12.58
N ASP A 37 -3.00 -14.14 11.91
CA ASP A 37 -3.15 -12.77 12.42
C ASP A 37 -4.61 -12.50 12.85
N SER A 38 -4.81 -11.60 13.81
CA SER A 38 -6.13 -11.15 14.25
C SER A 38 -6.44 -9.77 13.69
N PHE A 39 -7.55 -9.64 13.00
CA PHE A 39 -7.99 -8.41 12.33
C PHE A 39 -9.22 -7.85 13.02
N MET A 40 -9.15 -6.59 13.44
CA MET A 40 -10.27 -5.87 14.03
C MET A 40 -11.19 -5.30 12.94
N TYR A 41 -12.46 -5.18 13.26
CA TYR A 41 -13.37 -4.51 12.33
C TYR A 41 -13.07 -3.01 12.23
N ALA A 42 -13.03 -2.51 11.01
CA ALA A 42 -13.06 -1.09 10.69
C ALA A 42 -13.87 -0.88 9.41
N ALA A 43 -14.71 0.15 9.41
CA ALA A 43 -15.46 0.52 8.22
C ALA A 43 -14.55 1.24 7.24
N PHE A 44 -14.04 0.53 6.25
CA PHE A 44 -13.23 1.12 5.18
C PHE A 44 -13.56 0.55 3.81
N GLY A 45 -13.33 1.35 2.79
CA GLY A 45 -13.37 0.93 1.39
C GLY A 45 -11.96 0.95 0.79
N PHE A 46 -11.69 0.02 -0.09
CA PHE A 46 -10.47 -0.04 -0.89
C PHE A 46 -10.79 0.15 -2.36
N SER A 47 -10.13 1.11 -2.98
CA SER A 47 -10.11 1.28 -4.43
C SER A 47 -8.76 0.80 -4.94
N GLY A 48 -8.76 -0.28 -5.71
CA GLY A 48 -7.58 -0.94 -6.23
C GLY A 48 -6.74 -0.06 -7.14
N GLY A 49 -5.52 -0.48 -7.37
CA GLY A 49 -4.54 0.26 -8.14
C GLY A 49 -4.97 0.44 -9.59
N THR A 50 -5.04 1.69 -10.03
CA THR A 50 -5.07 2.04 -11.45
C THR A 50 -3.64 2.28 -11.90
N LEU A 51 -3.21 1.55 -12.93
CA LEU A 51 -1.93 1.78 -13.57
C LEU A 51 -2.09 2.91 -14.59
N ASP A 52 -1.48 4.05 -14.32
CA ASP A 52 -1.31 5.07 -15.34
C ASP A 52 -0.13 4.69 -16.25
N LEU A 53 -0.46 4.21 -17.44
CA LEU A 53 0.53 3.77 -18.43
C LEU A 53 1.42 4.90 -18.94
N GLN A 54 0.98 6.15 -18.83
CA GLN A 54 1.78 7.31 -19.25
C GLN A 54 2.76 7.77 -18.18
N ALA A 55 2.33 7.74 -16.91
CA ALA A 55 3.15 8.18 -15.78
C ALA A 55 3.89 7.03 -15.09
N GLY A 56 3.53 5.77 -15.37
CA GLY A 56 4.09 4.59 -14.69
C GLY A 56 3.71 4.51 -13.20
N ASN A 57 2.79 5.35 -12.74
CA ASN A 57 2.40 5.40 -11.34
C ASN A 57 1.20 4.49 -11.07
N VAL A 58 1.31 3.72 -10.00
CA VAL A 58 0.18 2.97 -9.45
C VAL A 58 -0.45 3.82 -8.35
N SER A 59 -1.72 4.16 -8.50
CA SER A 59 -2.48 4.86 -7.48
C SER A 59 -3.62 4.00 -6.96
N ALA A 60 -3.70 3.88 -5.66
CA ALA A 60 -4.78 3.23 -4.95
C ALA A 60 -5.18 4.08 -3.75
N SER A 61 -6.34 3.85 -3.20
CA SER A 61 -6.82 4.58 -2.04
C SER A 61 -7.60 3.71 -1.05
N LEU A 62 -7.49 4.08 0.21
CA LEU A 62 -8.33 3.58 1.30
C LEU A 62 -9.20 4.74 1.79
N VAL A 63 -10.47 4.47 2.03
CA VAL A 63 -11.39 5.45 2.59
C VAL A 63 -12.00 4.90 3.87
N PHE A 64 -11.82 5.63 4.96
CA PHE A 64 -12.36 5.30 6.28
C PHE A 64 -13.42 6.33 6.69
N GLY A 65 -14.36 5.93 7.54
CA GLY A 65 -15.11 6.88 8.34
C GLY A 65 -14.19 7.59 9.33
N VAL A 66 -14.42 8.87 9.63
CA VAL A 66 -13.56 9.61 10.56
C VAL A 66 -13.71 9.07 11.98
N ASN A 67 -12.59 8.62 12.54
CA ASN A 67 -12.40 8.31 13.93
C ASN A 67 -11.08 8.97 14.37
N GLU A 68 -11.05 9.58 15.55
CA GLU A 68 -9.84 10.26 16.05
C GLU A 68 -8.62 9.31 16.12
N LEU A 69 -8.86 8.04 16.46
CA LEU A 69 -7.82 7.02 16.51
C LEU A 69 -7.22 6.76 15.14
N ASP A 70 -8.06 6.67 14.12
CA ASP A 70 -7.64 6.43 12.74
C ASP A 70 -6.80 7.59 12.20
N LEU A 71 -7.18 8.83 12.54
CA LEU A 71 -6.43 10.03 12.16
C LEU A 71 -4.99 9.99 12.69
N VAL A 72 -4.81 9.69 13.98
CA VAL A 72 -3.48 9.63 14.60
C VAL A 72 -2.63 8.52 13.99
N VAL A 73 -3.23 7.35 13.77
CA VAL A 73 -2.56 6.19 13.18
C VAL A 73 -2.10 6.47 11.77
N PHE A 74 -2.99 6.99 10.92
CA PHE A 74 -2.66 7.24 9.51
C PHE A 74 -1.76 8.44 9.30
N LYS A 75 -1.83 9.45 10.16
CA LYS A 75 -0.84 10.53 10.17
C LYS A 75 0.56 9.97 10.41
N ARG A 76 0.72 9.14 11.43
CA ARG A 76 2.00 8.49 11.72
C ARG A 76 2.44 7.54 10.61
N ALA A 77 1.51 6.78 10.07
CA ALA A 77 1.78 5.85 8.97
C ALA A 77 2.26 6.59 7.69
N ALA A 78 1.70 7.75 7.40
CA ALA A 78 2.13 8.58 6.28
C ALA A 78 3.52 9.21 6.53
N ASP A 79 3.74 9.76 7.73
CA ASP A 79 5.01 10.38 8.10
C ASP A 79 6.17 9.37 8.10
N GLU A 80 5.94 8.17 8.62
CA GLU A 80 6.91 7.08 8.70
C GLU A 80 6.92 6.17 7.45
N ARG A 81 6.05 6.44 6.46
CA ARG A 81 5.92 5.68 5.21
C ARG A 81 5.73 4.18 5.43
N TRP A 82 4.71 3.83 6.17
CA TRP A 82 4.35 2.45 6.40
C TRP A 82 3.90 1.75 5.12
N ILE A 83 4.01 0.45 5.13
CA ILE A 83 3.51 -0.41 4.04
C ILE A 83 2.10 -0.89 4.40
N ALA A 84 1.19 -0.76 3.46
CA ALA A 84 -0.14 -1.34 3.53
C ALA A 84 -0.19 -2.61 2.69
N ARG A 85 -0.49 -3.74 3.33
CA ARG A 85 -0.82 -4.98 2.64
C ARG A 85 -2.34 -5.13 2.61
N VAL A 86 -2.89 -5.17 1.43
CA VAL A 86 -4.32 -5.32 1.19
C VAL A 86 -4.57 -6.70 0.60
N GLU A 87 -5.37 -7.49 1.26
CA GLU A 87 -5.79 -8.81 0.77
C GLU A 87 -7.30 -8.80 0.56
N THR A 88 -7.72 -9.01 -0.67
CA THR A 88 -9.13 -9.14 -1.02
C THR A 88 -9.49 -10.61 -1.11
N VAL A 89 -10.55 -10.99 -0.44
CA VAL A 89 -10.99 -12.38 -0.33
C VAL A 89 -12.43 -12.54 -0.83
N TRP A 90 -12.71 -13.70 -1.39
CA TRP A 90 -14.06 -14.13 -1.65
C TRP A 90 -14.71 -14.63 -0.37
N LEU A 91 -15.94 -14.22 -0.15
CA LEU A 91 -16.74 -14.61 1.01
C LEU A 91 -17.96 -15.40 0.56
N ASP A 92 -18.33 -16.36 1.38
CA ASP A 92 -19.66 -16.94 1.33
C ASP A 92 -20.69 -15.88 1.78
N PRO A 93 -21.70 -15.54 0.96
CA PRO A 93 -22.62 -14.45 1.27
C PRO A 93 -23.50 -14.71 2.50
N ASP A 94 -23.71 -15.95 2.88
CA ASP A 94 -24.56 -16.32 4.01
C ASP A 94 -23.79 -16.38 5.33
N THR A 95 -22.57 -16.87 5.30
CA THR A 95 -21.75 -17.10 6.50
C THR A 95 -20.62 -16.08 6.69
N LEU A 96 -20.30 -15.30 5.65
CA LEU A 96 -19.13 -14.39 5.58
C LEU A 96 -17.79 -15.08 5.86
N ASN A 97 -17.72 -16.39 5.61
CA ASN A 97 -16.48 -17.13 5.69
C ASN A 97 -15.68 -17.00 4.39
N GLU A 98 -14.36 -16.97 4.52
CA GLU A 98 -13.48 -16.89 3.37
C GLU A 98 -13.54 -18.19 2.57
N THR A 99 -13.75 -18.07 1.26
CA THR A 99 -13.75 -19.19 0.32
C THR A 99 -12.51 -19.22 -0.56
N GLY A 100 -11.77 -18.10 -0.64
CA GLY A 100 -10.54 -18.00 -1.39
C GLY A 100 -9.97 -16.59 -1.39
N THR A 101 -8.70 -16.45 -1.71
CA THR A 101 -8.03 -15.15 -1.86
C THR A 101 -8.15 -14.69 -3.31
N PHE A 102 -8.69 -13.50 -3.53
CA PHE A 102 -8.81 -12.89 -4.84
C PHE A 102 -7.53 -12.16 -5.25
N SER A 103 -7.00 -11.30 -4.37
CA SER A 103 -5.77 -10.56 -4.62
C SER A 103 -5.01 -10.28 -3.34
N ARG A 104 -3.70 -10.10 -3.48
CA ARG A 104 -2.81 -9.62 -2.44
C ARG A 104 -1.94 -8.53 -3.02
N GLU A 105 -2.03 -7.35 -2.47
CA GLU A 105 -1.36 -6.17 -2.98
C GLU A 105 -0.59 -5.46 -1.87
N LEU A 106 0.57 -4.92 -2.21
CA LEU A 106 1.42 -4.15 -1.31
C LEU A 106 1.55 -2.73 -1.81
N TYR A 107 1.35 -1.77 -0.91
CA TYR A 107 1.44 -0.36 -1.20
C TYR A 107 2.25 0.38 -0.14
N ALA A 108 2.89 1.48 -0.52
CA ALA A 108 3.40 2.45 0.44
C ALA A 108 2.33 3.50 0.73
N ILE A 109 2.18 3.89 1.98
CA ILE A 109 1.31 5.00 2.37
C ILE A 109 2.03 6.30 2.02
N THR A 110 1.49 7.05 1.06
CA THR A 110 2.11 8.28 0.54
C THR A 110 1.53 9.56 1.12
N GLY A 111 0.34 9.50 1.66
CA GLY A 111 -0.31 10.65 2.27
C GLY A 111 -1.74 10.34 2.69
N PHE A 112 -2.38 11.31 3.33
CA PHE A 112 -3.78 11.21 3.68
C PHE A 112 -4.44 12.58 3.62
N GLU A 113 -5.74 12.57 3.43
CA GLU A 113 -6.62 13.74 3.47
C GLU A 113 -7.81 13.42 4.36
N HIS A 114 -8.27 14.39 5.13
CA HIS A 114 -9.46 14.18 5.94
C HIS A 114 -10.38 15.42 5.89
N ASP A 115 -11.66 15.14 5.96
CA ASP A 115 -12.70 16.13 6.24
C ASP A 115 -13.44 15.74 7.53
N THR A 116 -14.58 16.35 7.80
CA THR A 116 -15.39 16.09 9.00
C THR A 116 -16.01 14.67 9.05
N SER A 117 -16.08 13.96 7.93
CA SER A 117 -16.78 12.69 7.80
C SER A 117 -15.97 11.56 7.19
N ARG A 118 -14.85 11.88 6.58
CA ARG A 118 -14.08 10.93 5.76
C ARG A 118 -12.57 11.13 5.91
N LEU A 119 -11.87 10.02 6.03
CA LEU A 119 -10.41 9.93 5.94
C LEU A 119 -10.05 9.18 4.66
N SER A 120 -9.33 9.81 3.76
CA SER A 120 -8.83 9.20 2.53
C SER A 120 -7.32 9.04 2.61
N VAL A 121 -6.85 7.81 2.48
CA VAL A 121 -5.42 7.46 2.51
C VAL A 121 -4.96 7.15 1.10
N ARG A 122 -3.92 7.84 0.66
CA ARG A 122 -3.29 7.62 -0.65
C ARG A 122 -2.24 6.53 -0.55
N LEU A 123 -2.31 5.60 -1.47
CA LEU A 123 -1.39 4.47 -1.58
C LEU A 123 -0.63 4.58 -2.91
N GLY A 124 0.67 4.32 -2.86
CA GLY A 124 1.54 4.34 -4.01
C GLY A 124 2.39 3.07 -4.12
N ASN A 125 3.21 3.02 -5.16
CA ASN A 125 4.11 1.89 -5.36
C ASN A 125 5.16 1.84 -4.23
N PRO A 126 5.37 0.69 -3.56
CA PRO A 126 6.39 0.55 -2.53
C PRO A 126 7.81 0.88 -3.02
N LEU A 127 8.09 0.63 -4.31
CA LEU A 127 9.38 0.91 -4.91
C LEU A 127 9.66 2.41 -5.03
N ASP A 128 8.62 3.24 -5.19
CA ASP A 128 8.78 4.69 -5.24
C ASP A 128 9.20 5.26 -3.88
N ALA A 129 8.72 4.66 -2.79
CA ALA A 129 9.12 5.02 -1.44
C ALA A 129 10.60 4.69 -1.16
N VAL A 130 11.10 3.60 -1.71
CA VAL A 130 12.50 3.19 -1.61
C VAL A 130 13.39 4.08 -2.46
N SER A 131 12.96 4.45 -3.66
CA SER A 131 13.75 5.27 -4.58
C SER A 131 13.95 6.71 -4.08
N GLN A 132 13.01 7.24 -3.30
CA GLN A 132 13.14 8.59 -2.70
C GLN A 132 14.20 8.66 -1.59
N ASN A 133 14.52 7.55 -0.96
CA ASN A 133 15.55 7.46 0.07
C ASN A 133 16.89 6.94 -0.45
N ALA A 134 16.94 6.44 -1.68
CA ALA A 134 18.21 6.10 -2.32
C ALA A 134 18.96 7.40 -2.65
N PRO A 135 20.22 7.55 -2.23
CA PRO A 135 21.03 8.67 -2.68
C PRO A 135 21.06 8.65 -4.20
N ARG A 136 20.56 9.70 -4.84
CA ARG A 136 20.72 9.87 -6.27
C ARG A 136 22.22 9.95 -6.57
N ARG A 137 22.83 8.83 -6.92
CA ARG A 137 24.16 8.83 -7.48
C ARG A 137 24.08 9.39 -8.88
N VAL A 138 24.41 10.64 -9.01
CA VAL A 138 24.67 11.21 -10.33
C VAL A 138 25.93 10.53 -10.84
N LEU A 139 25.87 9.90 -11.99
CA LEU A 139 27.04 9.37 -12.68
C LEU A 139 27.91 10.58 -13.06
N THR A 140 28.90 10.86 -12.24
CA THR A 140 29.91 11.89 -12.51
C THR A 140 31.10 11.25 -13.18
N GLN A 141 31.87 12.02 -13.94
CA GLN A 141 33.10 11.56 -14.58
C GLN A 141 34.11 10.95 -13.56
N ALA A 142 34.05 11.40 -12.31
CA ALA A 142 34.86 10.86 -11.21
C ALA A 142 34.45 9.42 -10.81
N LEU A 143 33.18 9.04 -11.02
CA LEU A 143 32.66 7.72 -10.69
C LEU A 143 32.83 6.69 -11.82
N VAL A 144 32.81 7.13 -13.06
CA VAL A 144 32.79 6.28 -14.27
C VAL A 144 34.12 6.32 -15.03
N GLY A 145 35.03 7.23 -14.66
CA GLY A 145 36.26 7.49 -15.43
C GLY A 145 35.97 8.19 -16.77
N ASN A 146 36.99 8.33 -17.58
CA ASN A 146 36.80 8.87 -18.91
C ASN A 146 36.04 7.91 -19.77
N LEU A 147 34.80 8.30 -20.12
CA LEU A 147 34.04 7.60 -21.15
C LEU A 147 34.78 7.75 -22.48
N PRO A 148 34.97 6.66 -23.24
CA PRO A 148 35.59 6.76 -24.55
C PRO A 148 34.74 7.73 -25.39
N SER A 149 35.38 8.84 -25.78
CA SER A 149 34.71 9.76 -26.71
C SER A 149 34.52 9.04 -28.02
N THR A 150 33.27 8.98 -28.47
CA THR A 150 32.86 8.35 -29.75
C THR A 150 33.48 9.04 -30.97
N GLY A 151 34.40 10.00 -30.78
CA GLY A 151 34.94 10.82 -31.85
C GLY A 151 36.04 10.21 -32.68
N ASN A 152 36.59 9.05 -32.35
CA ASN A 152 37.70 8.45 -33.10
C ASN A 152 37.56 6.94 -33.30
N ILE A 153 36.48 6.54 -33.90
CA ILE A 153 36.47 5.24 -34.57
C ILE A 153 37.00 5.53 -35.99
N ASN A 154 38.29 5.53 -36.16
CA ASN A 154 38.89 5.39 -37.48
C ASN A 154 38.61 3.98 -37.95
N LEU A 155 37.56 3.82 -38.70
CA LEU A 155 37.30 2.64 -39.54
C LEU A 155 38.23 2.76 -40.78
N SER A 156 39.45 2.36 -40.58
CA SER A 156 40.35 2.13 -41.72
C SER A 156 40.26 0.70 -42.17
#